data_731da90c59fd829b89046f7d158a19a7
#
_entry.id   731da90c59fd829b89046f7d158a19a7
#
_cell.length_a   1.000
_cell.length_b   1.000
_cell.length_c   1.000
_cell.angle_alpha   90.00
_cell.angle_beta   90.00
_cell.angle_gamma   90.00
#
_symmetry.space_group_name_H-M   'P 1'
#
loop_
_entity.id
_entity.type
_entity.pdbx_description
1 polymer ?
#
loop_
_entity_poly.entity_id
_entity_poly.type
_entity_poly.pdbx_seq_one_letter_code
_entity_poly.pdbx_strand_id
1 'polypeptide(L)'
;MERRVVLMLGVCAVIAASAGEARAQMTFGTFKGYLTGHVGLVSGGDVTSERMAAGASIGVYESNGWGAEIDFGHSTDVATNTHPLSLTSYMVNAGWVKPNGVVRPFAGAGAGILQVEGCGFPCGSSARTYDLGMSLGGGAFVAVNDYLAFRADARYLFSGTDHPELGRPDNLSFWRLSVGATFRWVIVP
;
A
#
# COMPACT_ATOMS: atom_id res chain seq x y z
N MET A 1 -9.89 11.02 22.24
CA MET A 1 -8.54 10.78 21.72
C MET A 1 -7.89 9.50 22.28
N GLU A 2 -7.97 9.21 23.56
CA GLU A 2 -7.24 8.10 24.20
C GLU A 2 -7.60 6.68 23.72
N ARG A 3 -8.87 6.36 23.45
CA ARG A 3 -9.29 5.00 23.04
C ARG A 3 -8.72 4.53 21.70
N ARG A 4 -8.47 5.45 20.75
CA ARG A 4 -7.97 5.10 19.40
C ARG A 4 -6.46 4.81 19.40
N VAL A 5 -5.71 5.53 20.24
CA VAL A 5 -4.27 5.29 20.45
C VAL A 5 -4.01 3.95 21.10
N VAL A 6 -4.86 3.55 22.06
CA VAL A 6 -4.77 2.23 22.73
C VAL A 6 -5.02 1.08 21.75
N LEU A 7 -5.94 1.25 20.80
CA LEU A 7 -6.22 0.21 19.78
C LEU A 7 -5.05 0.05 18.80
N MET A 8 -4.41 1.14 18.36
CA MET A 8 -3.23 1.10 17.49
C MET A 8 -2.02 0.47 18.19
N LEU A 9 -1.77 0.82 19.45
CA LEU A 9 -0.72 0.20 20.25
C LEU A 9 -0.97 -1.29 20.47
N GLY A 10 -2.23 -1.70 20.62
CA GLY A 10 -2.63 -3.10 20.76
C GLY A 10 -2.32 -3.94 19.52
N VAL A 11 -2.59 -3.42 18.32
CA VAL A 11 -2.29 -4.11 17.05
C VAL A 11 -0.79 -4.23 16.82
N CYS A 12 -0.01 -3.18 17.09
CA CYS A 12 1.45 -3.23 17.00
C CYS A 12 2.06 -4.21 18.03
N ALA A 13 1.50 -4.30 19.23
CA ALA A 13 1.96 -5.22 20.27
C ALA A 13 1.67 -6.69 19.92
N VAL A 14 0.54 -6.98 19.29
CA VAL A 14 0.20 -8.34 18.80
C VAL A 14 1.12 -8.78 17.68
N ILE A 15 1.47 -7.88 16.75
CA ILE A 15 2.44 -8.16 15.69
C ILE A 15 3.85 -8.38 16.26
N ALA A 16 4.25 -7.60 17.26
CA ALA A 16 5.54 -7.75 17.92
C ALA A 16 5.61 -9.00 18.80
N ALA A 17 4.52 -9.40 19.46
CA ALA A 17 4.48 -10.61 20.29
C ALA A 17 4.50 -11.89 19.46
N SER A 18 3.91 -11.90 18.26
CA SER A 18 3.99 -13.04 17.33
C SER A 18 5.37 -13.20 16.69
N ALA A 19 6.19 -12.14 16.67
CA ALA A 19 7.58 -12.20 16.19
C ALA A 19 8.55 -12.85 17.23
N GLY A 20 8.15 -12.95 18.50
CA GLY A 20 9.00 -13.47 19.59
C GLY A 20 9.20 -14.97 19.59
N GLU A 21 8.28 -15.75 19.04
CA GLU A 21 8.38 -17.22 19.02
C GLU A 21 8.91 -17.81 17.69
N ALA A 22 9.09 -16.99 16.68
CA ALA A 22 9.68 -17.38 15.40
C ALA A 22 11.22 -17.49 15.42
N ARG A 23 11.82 -17.94 16.53
CA ARG A 23 13.17 -18.52 16.55
C ARG A 23 13.16 -19.96 16.04
N ALA A 24 12.25 -20.31 15.14
CA ALA A 24 12.38 -21.49 14.33
C ALA A 24 13.48 -21.21 13.29
N GLN A 25 14.49 -22.08 13.29
CA GLN A 25 15.57 -22.18 12.32
C GLN A 25 15.11 -21.65 10.95
N MET A 26 15.60 -20.47 10.56
CA MET A 26 15.45 -19.97 9.20
C MET A 26 16.23 -20.92 8.30
N THR A 27 15.60 -22.00 7.89
CA THR A 27 16.00 -22.68 6.69
C THR A 27 15.65 -21.72 5.58
N PHE A 28 16.64 -21.04 5.02
CA PHE A 28 16.44 -20.12 3.91
C PHE A 28 15.79 -20.86 2.77
N GLY A 29 14.49 -20.73 2.65
CA GLY A 29 13.71 -21.27 1.54
C GLY A 29 14.04 -20.47 0.27
N THR A 30 13.69 -21.04 -0.87
CA THR A 30 13.81 -20.32 -2.16
C THR A 30 12.95 -19.07 -2.13
N PHE A 31 13.58 -17.91 -2.29
CA PHE A 31 12.87 -16.63 -2.42
C PHE A 31 12.49 -16.38 -3.87
N LYS A 32 11.31 -15.83 -4.07
CA LYS A 32 10.83 -15.37 -5.38
C LYS A 32 10.67 -13.86 -5.32
N GLY A 33 11.42 -13.16 -6.18
CA GLY A 33 11.30 -11.74 -6.37
C GLY A 33 10.26 -11.40 -7.43
N TYR A 34 9.70 -10.20 -7.35
CA TYR A 34 8.84 -9.65 -8.39
C TYR A 34 8.92 -8.13 -8.49
N LEU A 35 8.66 -7.63 -9.69
CA LEU A 35 8.47 -6.21 -10.00
C LEU A 35 7.13 -6.06 -10.72
N THR A 36 6.28 -5.17 -10.25
CA THR A 36 4.98 -4.87 -10.85
C THR A 36 4.93 -3.42 -11.26
N GLY A 37 4.52 -3.13 -12.51
CA GLY A 37 4.00 -1.84 -12.91
C GLY A 37 2.48 -1.90 -12.92
N HIS A 38 1.80 -0.92 -12.35
CA HIS A 38 0.34 -0.94 -12.25
C HIS A 38 -0.29 0.43 -12.55
N VAL A 39 -1.52 0.38 -13.05
CA VAL A 39 -2.41 1.51 -13.21
C VAL A 39 -3.73 1.21 -12.52
N GLY A 40 -4.45 2.23 -12.10
CA GLY A 40 -5.67 2.02 -11.36
C GLY A 40 -6.47 3.28 -11.12
N LEU A 41 -7.37 3.20 -10.15
CA LEU A 41 -8.25 4.27 -9.73
C LEU A 41 -8.11 4.47 -8.21
N VAL A 42 -8.13 5.72 -7.82
CA VAL A 42 -8.31 6.14 -6.43
C VAL A 42 -9.74 6.63 -6.26
N SER A 43 -10.45 6.15 -5.25
CA SER A 43 -11.87 6.46 -5.04
C SER A 43 -12.30 6.22 -3.60
N GLY A 44 -13.37 6.87 -3.19
CA GLY A 44 -14.02 6.64 -1.89
C GLY A 44 -13.27 7.21 -0.69
N GLY A 45 -13.84 7.05 0.50
CA GLY A 45 -13.35 7.71 1.70
C GLY A 45 -13.49 9.22 1.58
N ASP A 46 -12.36 9.95 1.72
CA ASP A 46 -12.32 11.40 1.62
C ASP A 46 -12.10 11.90 0.17
N VAL A 47 -11.93 10.97 -0.77
CA VAL A 47 -11.81 11.25 -2.20
C VAL A 47 -13.18 11.27 -2.85
N THR A 48 -13.62 12.46 -3.27
CA THR A 48 -14.98 12.68 -3.81
C THR A 48 -15.14 12.35 -5.29
N SER A 49 -14.03 12.16 -6.04
CA SER A 49 -14.06 11.81 -7.45
C SER A 49 -13.04 10.75 -7.78
N GLU A 50 -13.44 9.81 -8.63
CA GLU A 50 -12.52 8.79 -9.14
C GLU A 50 -11.41 9.43 -9.98
N ARG A 51 -10.17 9.07 -9.69
CA ARG A 51 -8.98 9.55 -10.41
C ARG A 51 -8.05 8.42 -10.75
N MET A 52 -7.39 8.57 -11.88
CA MET A 52 -6.39 7.61 -12.30
C MET A 52 -5.17 7.66 -11.38
N ALA A 53 -4.65 6.49 -11.08
CA ALA A 53 -3.41 6.31 -10.36
C ALA A 53 -2.47 5.43 -11.18
N ALA A 54 -1.18 5.68 -11.07
CA ALA A 54 -0.14 4.82 -11.62
C ALA A 54 0.91 4.54 -10.54
N GLY A 55 1.59 3.42 -10.66
CA GLY A 55 2.60 3.07 -9.67
C GLY A 55 3.42 1.85 -10.04
N ALA A 56 4.30 1.51 -9.11
CA ALA A 56 5.13 0.32 -9.21
C ALA A 56 5.35 -0.30 -7.83
N SER A 57 5.54 -1.60 -7.80
CA SER A 57 5.94 -2.29 -6.58
C SER A 57 7.02 -3.32 -6.84
N ILE A 58 7.92 -3.48 -5.89
CA ILE A 58 8.94 -4.52 -5.87
C ILE A 58 8.80 -5.30 -4.56
N GLY A 59 8.87 -6.61 -4.65
CA GLY A 59 8.72 -7.45 -3.48
C GLY A 59 9.40 -8.79 -3.60
N VAL A 60 9.46 -9.45 -2.47
CA VAL A 60 9.99 -10.82 -2.34
C VAL A 60 9.03 -11.63 -1.47
N TYR A 61 8.86 -12.88 -1.80
CA TYR A 61 8.14 -13.84 -0.96
C TYR A 61 8.88 -15.17 -0.91
N GLU A 62 8.80 -15.79 0.24
CA GLU A 62 9.37 -17.11 0.50
C GLU A 62 8.48 -18.22 -0.07
N SER A 63 9.01 -19.43 -0.17
CA SER A 63 8.28 -20.62 -0.66
C SER A 63 7.02 -20.96 0.15
N ASN A 64 6.91 -20.53 1.43
CA ASN A 64 5.73 -20.65 2.28
C ASN A 64 4.65 -19.57 2.00
N GLY A 65 4.97 -18.58 1.17
CA GLY A 65 4.09 -17.50 0.76
C GLY A 65 4.23 -16.19 1.55
N TRP A 66 4.92 -16.16 2.68
CA TRP A 66 5.17 -14.91 3.40
C TRP A 66 6.19 -14.04 2.68
N GLY A 67 5.97 -12.72 2.72
CA GLY A 67 6.86 -11.81 2.02
C GLY A 67 6.66 -10.36 2.39
N ALA A 68 7.47 -9.53 1.74
CA ALA A 68 7.44 -8.09 1.88
C ALA A 68 7.47 -7.41 0.50
N GLU A 69 6.89 -6.22 0.43
CA GLU A 69 6.75 -5.41 -0.77
C GLU A 69 6.99 -3.94 -0.44
N ILE A 70 7.72 -3.25 -1.29
CA ILE A 70 7.75 -1.78 -1.36
C ILE A 70 6.83 -1.39 -2.50
N ASP A 71 5.88 -0.50 -2.24
CA ASP A 71 4.87 -0.04 -3.18
C ASP A 71 4.91 1.49 -3.29
N PHE A 72 4.94 1.96 -4.51
CA PHE A 72 4.84 3.36 -4.88
C PHE A 72 3.57 3.58 -5.69
N GLY A 73 2.80 4.60 -5.34
CA GLY A 73 1.62 5.01 -6.09
C GLY A 73 1.51 6.52 -6.21
N HIS A 74 1.07 7.00 -7.36
CA HIS A 74 0.87 8.42 -7.63
C HIS A 74 -0.47 8.64 -8.34
N SER A 75 -1.20 9.66 -7.91
CA SER A 75 -2.46 10.11 -8.51
C SER A 75 -2.50 11.63 -8.55
N THR A 76 -2.92 12.18 -9.68
CA THR A 76 -3.10 13.62 -9.87
C THR A 76 -4.58 13.98 -9.83
N ASP A 77 -4.87 15.24 -9.52
CA ASP A 77 -6.22 15.82 -9.53
C ASP A 77 -7.24 15.10 -8.64
N VAL A 78 -6.77 14.51 -7.54
CA VAL A 78 -7.65 13.94 -6.53
C VAL A 78 -8.47 15.08 -5.92
N ALA A 79 -9.76 15.15 -6.23
CA ALA A 79 -10.62 16.17 -5.68
C ALA A 79 -11.04 15.76 -4.25
N THR A 80 -10.63 16.53 -3.28
CA THR A 80 -11.35 16.68 -2.03
C THR A 80 -12.28 17.89 -2.17
N ASN A 81 -13.26 18.05 -1.29
CA ASN A 81 -14.39 18.99 -1.42
C ASN A 81 -14.06 20.44 -1.84
N THR A 82 -12.83 20.85 -1.96
CA THR A 82 -12.43 22.25 -2.20
C THR A 82 -11.39 22.48 -3.30
N HIS A 83 -10.40 21.59 -3.50
CA HIS A 83 -9.29 21.83 -4.45
C HIS A 83 -8.69 20.54 -5.01
N PRO A 84 -8.16 20.56 -6.27
CA PRO A 84 -7.43 19.42 -6.81
C PRO A 84 -6.12 19.22 -6.03
N LEU A 85 -5.88 17.99 -5.61
CA LEU A 85 -4.69 17.57 -4.87
C LEU A 85 -3.94 16.48 -5.66
N SER A 86 -2.63 16.45 -5.57
CA SER A 86 -1.83 15.29 -5.97
C SER A 86 -1.50 14.44 -4.76
N LEU A 87 -1.65 13.15 -4.91
CA LEU A 87 -1.46 12.17 -3.86
C LEU A 87 -0.37 11.18 -4.25
N THR A 88 0.65 11.05 -3.42
CA THR A 88 1.73 10.08 -3.62
C THR A 88 1.85 9.19 -2.39
N SER A 89 1.94 7.89 -2.58
CA SER A 89 2.09 6.91 -1.51
C SER A 89 3.40 6.15 -1.64
N TYR A 90 4.13 6.01 -0.54
CA TYR A 90 5.33 5.18 -0.38
C TYR A 90 5.06 4.22 0.76
N MET A 91 4.83 2.94 0.47
CA MET A 91 4.41 1.95 1.47
C MET A 91 5.38 0.77 1.52
N VAL A 92 5.68 0.32 2.73
CA VAL A 92 6.30 -0.98 2.98
C VAL A 92 5.22 -1.90 3.52
N ASN A 93 4.98 -3.00 2.83
CA ASN A 93 3.92 -3.95 3.15
C ASN A 93 4.53 -5.30 3.51
N ALA A 94 3.91 -5.98 4.45
CA ALA A 94 4.12 -7.40 4.73
C ALA A 94 2.83 -8.15 4.43
N GLY A 95 2.93 -9.38 3.95
CA GLY A 95 1.74 -10.14 3.58
C GLY A 95 2.02 -11.57 3.21
N TRP A 96 0.96 -12.23 2.81
CA TRP A 96 0.99 -13.61 2.38
C TRP A 96 0.41 -13.76 0.98
N VAL A 97 1.09 -14.54 0.15
CA VAL A 97 0.71 -14.88 -1.22
C VAL A 97 0.56 -16.39 -1.30
N LYS A 98 -0.52 -16.89 -1.85
CA LYS A 98 -0.65 -18.34 -2.12
C LYS A 98 0.53 -18.83 -2.98
N PRO A 99 1.35 -19.77 -2.48
CA PRO A 99 2.63 -20.10 -3.11
C PRO A 99 2.51 -20.71 -4.51
N ASN A 100 1.45 -21.50 -4.76
CA ASN A 100 1.28 -22.31 -5.96
C ASN A 100 -0.06 -22.08 -6.65
N GLY A 101 -0.11 -22.40 -7.93
CA GLY A 101 -1.30 -22.28 -8.77
C GLY A 101 -1.20 -21.19 -9.81
N VAL A 102 -2.10 -21.24 -10.79
CA VAL A 102 -2.23 -20.22 -11.84
C VAL A 102 -2.75 -18.91 -11.22
N VAL A 103 -3.76 -19.01 -10.36
CA VAL A 103 -4.31 -17.89 -9.59
C VAL A 103 -3.76 -17.94 -8.17
N ARG A 104 -3.09 -16.88 -7.76
CA ARG A 104 -2.43 -16.77 -6.45
C ARG A 104 -3.00 -15.56 -5.71
N PRO A 105 -4.05 -15.76 -4.90
CA PRO A 105 -4.54 -14.69 -4.03
C PRO A 105 -3.47 -14.27 -3.03
N PHE A 106 -3.51 -13.00 -2.66
CA PHE A 106 -2.64 -12.42 -1.63
C PHE A 106 -3.41 -11.43 -0.78
N ALA A 107 -2.92 -11.25 0.43
CA ALA A 107 -3.38 -10.21 1.34
C ALA A 107 -2.19 -9.68 2.14
N GLY A 108 -2.26 -8.43 2.55
CA GLY A 108 -1.19 -7.81 3.32
C GLY A 108 -1.60 -6.48 3.92
N ALA A 109 -0.74 -6.02 4.80
CA ALA A 109 -0.85 -4.73 5.45
C ALA A 109 0.52 -4.05 5.47
N GLY A 110 0.53 -2.74 5.58
CA GLY A 110 1.76 -1.99 5.59
C GLY A 110 1.63 -0.62 6.20
N ALA A 111 2.78 0.03 6.30
CA ALA A 111 2.89 1.41 6.74
C ALA A 111 3.87 2.16 5.84
N GLY A 112 3.77 3.48 5.83
CA GLY A 112 4.62 4.30 4.98
C GLY A 112 4.26 5.78 5.06
N ILE A 113 4.56 6.48 3.99
CA ILE A 113 4.37 7.93 3.87
C ILE A 113 3.32 8.20 2.80
N LEU A 114 2.32 9.00 3.14
CA LEU A 114 1.39 9.63 2.21
C LEU A 114 1.81 11.07 2.04
N GLN A 115 2.19 11.44 0.83
CA GLN A 115 2.51 12.81 0.46
C GLN A 115 1.30 13.41 -0.26
N VAL A 116 0.85 14.54 0.22
CA VAL A 116 -0.25 15.31 -0.38
C VAL A 116 0.29 16.67 -0.80
N GLU A 117 0.08 16.99 -2.07
CA GLU A 117 0.41 18.29 -2.63
C GLU A 117 -0.87 18.98 -3.09
N GLY A 118 -1.04 20.21 -2.71
CA GLY A 118 -2.19 21.02 -3.08
C GLY A 118 -1.92 22.50 -3.06
N CYS A 119 -2.94 23.27 -3.39
CA CYS A 119 -2.91 24.72 -3.27
C CYS A 119 -3.11 25.10 -1.80
N GLY A 120 -2.12 25.77 -1.18
CA GLY A 120 -2.26 26.35 0.16
C GLY A 120 -3.24 27.53 0.15
N PHE A 121 -3.90 27.77 1.27
CA PHE A 121 -4.81 28.93 1.41
C PHE A 121 -4.06 30.19 1.90
N PRO A 122 -4.21 31.35 1.22
CA PRO A 122 -4.88 31.60 -0.07
C PRO A 122 -4.07 31.03 -1.26
N CYS A 123 -4.77 30.51 -2.28
CA CYS A 123 -4.16 29.91 -3.46
C CYS A 123 -3.12 30.83 -4.11
N GLY A 124 -1.86 30.52 -3.91
CA GLY A 124 -0.70 31.31 -4.36
C GLY A 124 0.62 30.64 -4.03
N SER A 125 0.60 29.63 -3.15
CA SER A 125 1.75 28.78 -2.82
C SER A 125 1.35 27.32 -2.89
N SER A 126 2.20 26.46 -3.46
CA SER A 126 2.03 25.02 -3.34
C SER A 126 2.40 24.58 -1.92
N ALA A 127 1.47 23.94 -1.23
CA ALA A 127 1.73 23.29 0.06
C ALA A 127 1.93 21.79 -0.15
N ARG A 128 2.95 21.24 0.50
CA ARG A 128 3.27 19.81 0.49
C ARG A 128 3.29 19.31 1.92
N THR A 129 2.53 18.27 2.19
CA THR A 129 2.45 17.64 3.51
C THR A 129 2.79 16.16 3.42
N TYR A 130 3.43 15.64 4.45
CA TYR A 130 3.80 14.24 4.60
C TYR A 130 3.11 13.67 5.83
N ASP A 131 2.35 12.61 5.63
CA ASP A 131 1.61 11.93 6.69
C ASP A 131 2.11 10.50 6.85
N LEU A 132 2.13 10.02 8.08
CA LEU A 132 2.28 8.59 8.32
C LEU A 132 0.99 7.89 7.86
N GLY A 133 1.12 7.02 6.87
CA GLY A 133 0.02 6.25 6.31
C GLY A 133 0.09 4.78 6.67
N MET A 134 -1.05 4.16 6.67
CA MET A 134 -1.20 2.71 6.75
C MET A 134 -1.95 2.19 5.53
N SER A 135 -1.71 0.94 5.17
CA SER A 135 -2.40 0.25 4.08
C SER A 135 -2.86 -1.13 4.51
N LEU A 136 -4.03 -1.51 4.04
CA LEU A 136 -4.57 -2.87 4.16
C LEU A 136 -5.18 -3.24 2.83
N GLY A 137 -4.88 -4.42 2.32
CA GLY A 137 -5.44 -4.82 1.05
C GLY A 137 -5.09 -6.23 0.63
N GLY A 138 -5.51 -6.55 -0.58
CA GLY A 138 -5.25 -7.84 -1.18
C GLY A 138 -5.69 -7.87 -2.63
N GLY A 139 -5.44 -9.01 -3.26
CA GLY A 139 -5.73 -9.20 -4.66
C GLY A 139 -5.33 -10.59 -5.14
N ALA A 140 -5.00 -10.67 -6.42
CA ALA A 140 -4.51 -11.91 -6.99
C ALA A 140 -3.48 -11.66 -8.10
N PHE A 141 -2.51 -12.55 -8.17
CA PHE A 141 -1.67 -12.72 -9.35
C PHE A 141 -2.25 -13.83 -10.22
N VAL A 142 -2.32 -13.60 -11.51
CA VAL A 142 -2.68 -14.60 -12.52
C VAL A 142 -1.46 -14.89 -13.36
N ALA A 143 -0.86 -16.06 -13.18
CA ALA A 143 0.37 -16.44 -13.87
C ALA A 143 0.09 -16.69 -15.36
N VAL A 144 0.83 -16.04 -16.24
CA VAL A 144 0.85 -16.29 -17.68
C VAL A 144 1.91 -17.32 -18.02
N ASN A 145 3.09 -17.17 -17.41
CA ASN A 145 4.20 -18.12 -17.50
C ASN A 145 5.08 -17.99 -16.23
N ASP A 146 6.25 -18.60 -16.21
CA ASP A 146 7.14 -18.58 -15.04
C ASP A 146 7.66 -17.19 -14.70
N TYR A 147 7.76 -16.29 -15.67
CA TYR A 147 8.34 -14.96 -15.51
C TYR A 147 7.30 -13.85 -15.50
N LEU A 148 6.11 -14.07 -16.06
CA LEU A 148 5.09 -13.05 -16.25
C LEU A 148 3.79 -13.44 -15.54
N ALA A 149 3.19 -12.47 -14.86
CA ALA A 149 1.85 -12.57 -14.30
C ALA A 149 1.11 -11.25 -14.49
N PHE A 150 -0.22 -11.29 -14.53
CA PHE A 150 -1.07 -10.14 -14.29
C PHE A 150 -1.38 -10.06 -12.79
N ARG A 151 -1.52 -8.83 -12.30
CA ARG A 151 -1.90 -8.55 -10.92
C ARG A 151 -3.13 -7.66 -10.92
N ALA A 152 -4.08 -7.96 -10.05
CA ALA A 152 -5.17 -7.07 -9.68
C ALA A 152 -5.22 -6.96 -8.17
N ASP A 153 -5.33 -5.75 -7.62
CA ASP A 153 -5.43 -5.54 -6.18
C ASP A 153 -6.37 -4.38 -5.81
N ALA A 154 -6.87 -4.46 -4.58
CA ALA A 154 -7.60 -3.42 -3.91
C ALA A 154 -6.91 -3.12 -2.57
N ARG A 155 -6.59 -1.85 -2.33
CA ARG A 155 -5.94 -1.38 -1.10
C ARG A 155 -6.71 -0.22 -0.50
N TYR A 156 -6.96 -0.32 0.79
CA TYR A 156 -7.42 0.79 1.60
C TYR A 156 -6.22 1.47 2.24
N LEU A 157 -6.05 2.76 1.97
CA LEU A 157 -4.99 3.58 2.54
C LEU A 157 -5.62 4.61 3.48
N PHE A 158 -4.99 4.84 4.60
CA PHE A 158 -5.47 5.82 5.58
C PHE A 158 -4.30 6.45 6.35
N SER A 159 -4.47 7.72 6.71
CA SER A 159 -3.56 8.43 7.60
C SER A 159 -4.32 8.89 8.84
N GLY A 160 -3.60 9.03 9.96
CA GLY A 160 -4.18 9.47 11.23
C GLY A 160 -3.69 10.84 11.70
N THR A 161 -3.17 11.66 10.79
CA THR A 161 -2.57 12.95 11.13
C THR A 161 -3.51 14.09 10.73
N ASP A 162 -3.83 14.98 11.69
CA ASP A 162 -4.68 16.14 11.50
C ASP A 162 -3.87 17.29 10.88
N HIS A 163 -4.34 17.85 9.77
CA HIS A 163 -3.73 19.03 9.13
C HIS A 163 -4.76 20.11 8.84
N PRO A 164 -5.21 20.85 9.88
CA PRO A 164 -6.23 21.89 9.74
C PRO A 164 -5.79 23.06 8.82
N GLU A 165 -4.51 23.31 8.68
CA GLU A 165 -3.92 24.34 7.84
C GLU A 165 -4.13 24.12 6.33
N LEU A 166 -4.45 22.91 5.90
CA LEU A 166 -4.76 22.58 4.49
C LEU A 166 -6.26 22.49 4.23
N GLY A 167 -7.12 22.80 5.22
CA GLY A 167 -8.57 22.63 5.11
C GLY A 167 -8.99 21.17 4.90
N ARG A 168 -8.14 20.22 5.31
CA ARG A 168 -8.37 18.78 5.16
C ARG A 168 -9.14 18.22 6.34
N PRO A 169 -10.01 17.23 6.09
CA PRO A 169 -10.57 16.42 7.18
C PRO A 169 -9.44 15.74 7.96
N ASP A 170 -9.69 15.52 9.24
CA ASP A 170 -8.75 15.03 10.26
C ASP A 170 -8.08 13.68 9.94
N ASN A 171 -8.57 12.94 8.95
CA ASN A 171 -8.04 11.64 8.53
C ASN A 171 -8.20 11.50 7.02
N LEU A 172 -7.13 11.30 6.28
CA LEU A 172 -7.22 10.95 4.86
C LEU A 172 -7.40 9.45 4.72
N SER A 173 -8.47 9.04 4.05
CA SER A 173 -8.73 7.65 3.74
C SER A 173 -9.26 7.49 2.32
N PHE A 174 -8.83 6.42 1.62
CA PHE A 174 -9.27 6.15 0.26
C PHE A 174 -8.98 4.70 -0.15
N TRP A 175 -9.71 4.24 -1.15
CA TRP A 175 -9.43 3.01 -1.86
C TRP A 175 -8.58 3.25 -3.09
N ARG A 176 -7.61 2.37 -3.33
CA ARG A 176 -6.89 2.24 -4.58
C ARG A 176 -7.19 0.87 -5.19
N LEU A 177 -7.80 0.87 -6.35
CA LEU A 177 -8.03 -0.33 -7.17
C LEU A 177 -7.04 -0.31 -8.31
N SER A 178 -6.25 -1.36 -8.50
CA SER A 178 -5.23 -1.37 -9.53
C SER A 178 -5.12 -2.70 -10.27
N VAL A 179 -4.67 -2.60 -11.51
CA VAL A 179 -4.29 -3.74 -12.35
C VAL A 179 -2.90 -3.50 -12.92
N GLY A 180 -2.12 -4.55 -13.11
CA GLY A 180 -0.75 -4.39 -13.56
C GLY A 180 -0.14 -5.65 -14.14
N ALA A 181 1.05 -5.47 -14.72
CA ALA A 181 1.90 -6.55 -15.19
C ALA A 181 3.04 -6.76 -14.20
N THR A 182 3.31 -8.01 -13.89
CA THR A 182 4.31 -8.42 -12.90
C THR A 182 5.36 -9.30 -13.57
N PHE A 183 6.60 -8.88 -13.50
CA PHE A 183 7.76 -9.70 -13.83
C PHE A 183 8.25 -10.41 -12.56
N ARG A 184 8.57 -11.71 -12.68
CA ARG A 184 8.96 -12.58 -11.55
C ARG A 184 10.29 -13.27 -11.85
N TRP A 185 11.07 -13.47 -10.80
CA TRP A 185 12.32 -14.23 -10.86
C TRP A 185 12.54 -15.05 -9.60
N VAL A 186 13.38 -16.05 -9.69
CA VAL A 186 13.78 -16.86 -8.54
C VAL A 186 15.10 -16.33 -8.01
N ILE A 187 15.15 -16.09 -6.71
CA ILE A 187 16.39 -15.77 -6.00
C ILE A 187 16.88 -17.09 -5.42
N VAL A 188 17.92 -17.65 -6.04
CA VAL A 188 18.57 -18.86 -5.52
C VAL A 188 19.60 -18.41 -4.48
N PRO A 189 19.59 -18.98 -3.26
CA PRO A 189 20.61 -18.68 -2.25
C PRO A 189 21.99 -19.20 -2.66
#